data_962b182a6e8f7150c2d43a50726785ed
#
_entry.id   962b182a6e8f7150c2d43a50726785ed
#
_cell.length_a   1.000
_cell.length_b   1.000
_cell.length_c   1.000
_cell.angle_alpha   90.00
_cell.angle_beta   90.00
_cell.angle_gamma   90.00
#
_symmetry.space_group_name_H-M   'P 1'
#
loop_
_entity.id
_entity.type
_entity.pdbx_description
1 polymer ?
#
loop_
_entity_poly.entity_id
_entity_poly.type
_entity_poly.pdbx_seq_one_letter_code
_entity_poly.pdbx_strand_id
1 'polypeptide(L)'
;MLLVLLGSLVLAAGCVSTVNDRSTAAWPLVKDKFEGRYERTPDQVYAAAIEVVKFNGAVARESVISPGTNQVRTIEAKVNGRSVWVRVEAVDAKVASVVVQVRTKGGGSDLELTQEIQKQIAVKLATR
;
A
#
# COMPACT_ATOMS: atom_id res chain seq x y z
N MET A 1 -13.01 0.88 42.42
CA MET A 1 -12.75 2.07 41.62
C MET A 1 -11.43 2.04 40.87
N LEU A 2 -10.36 1.79 41.57
CA LEU A 2 -9.03 1.69 40.97
C LEU A 2 -8.92 0.59 39.93
N LEU A 3 -9.58 -0.51 40.14
CA LEU A 3 -9.57 -1.64 39.23
C LEU A 3 -10.18 -1.30 37.85
N VAL A 4 -11.21 -0.47 37.87
CA VAL A 4 -11.89 -0.10 36.62
C VAL A 4 -11.01 0.77 35.75
N LEU A 5 -10.27 1.68 36.35
CA LEU A 5 -9.35 2.55 35.64
C LEU A 5 -8.22 1.78 34.98
N LEU A 6 -7.69 0.79 35.67
CA LEU A 6 -6.65 -0.06 35.13
C LEU A 6 -7.13 -0.87 33.93
N GLY A 7 -8.36 -1.36 34.00
CA GLY A 7 -8.93 -2.10 32.88
C GLY A 7 -9.04 -1.29 31.60
N SER A 8 -9.41 -0.03 31.71
CA SER A 8 -9.57 0.83 30.55
C SER A 8 -8.24 1.09 29.85
N LEU A 9 -7.21 1.29 30.62
CA LEU A 9 -5.87 1.52 30.06
C LEU A 9 -5.35 0.34 29.28
N VAL A 10 -5.56 -0.86 29.81
CA VAL A 10 -5.11 -2.08 29.15
C VAL A 10 -5.79 -2.26 27.80
N LEU A 11 -7.08 -1.98 27.73
CA LEU A 11 -7.83 -2.11 26.48
C LEU A 11 -7.31 -1.18 25.39
N ALA A 12 -7.04 0.06 25.73
CA ALA A 12 -6.55 1.03 24.76
C ALA A 12 -5.17 0.62 24.22
N ALA A 13 -4.29 0.20 25.11
CA ALA A 13 -2.97 -0.25 24.71
C ALA A 13 -3.04 -1.49 23.81
N GLY A 14 -3.93 -2.42 24.15
CA GLY A 14 -4.11 -3.63 23.38
C GLY A 14 -4.56 -3.36 21.95
N CYS A 15 -5.48 -2.44 21.75
CA CYS A 15 -5.96 -2.10 20.42
C CYS A 15 -4.85 -1.52 19.55
N VAL A 16 -4.08 -0.59 20.10
CA VAL A 16 -2.98 0.05 19.35
C VAL A 16 -1.93 -0.99 18.99
N SER A 17 -1.56 -1.82 19.94
CA SER A 17 -0.56 -2.85 19.69
C SER A 17 -0.98 -3.83 18.61
N THR A 18 -2.23 -4.24 18.62
CA THR A 18 -2.74 -5.20 17.64
C THR A 18 -2.64 -4.67 16.24
N VAL A 19 -3.00 -3.42 16.02
CA VAL A 19 -2.93 -2.82 14.70
C VAL A 19 -1.48 -2.71 14.23
N ASN A 20 -0.61 -2.22 15.09
CA ASN A 20 0.80 -2.06 14.74
C ASN A 20 1.48 -3.39 14.50
N ASP A 21 1.23 -4.35 15.36
CA ASP A 21 1.83 -5.68 15.23
C ASP A 21 1.44 -6.35 13.92
N ARG A 22 0.18 -6.20 13.55
CA ARG A 22 -0.30 -6.80 12.31
C ARG A 22 0.40 -6.20 11.10
N SER A 23 0.55 -4.89 11.06
CA SER A 23 1.25 -4.22 9.97
C SER A 23 2.71 -4.66 9.90
N THR A 24 3.36 -4.74 11.03
CA THR A 24 4.76 -5.15 11.11
C THR A 24 4.94 -6.61 10.74
N ALA A 25 4.08 -7.47 11.27
CA ALA A 25 4.18 -8.90 11.03
C ALA A 25 3.92 -9.28 9.59
N ALA A 26 3.08 -8.54 8.89
CA ALA A 26 2.73 -8.84 7.50
C ALA A 26 3.92 -8.72 6.55
N TRP A 27 4.92 -7.89 6.89
CA TRP A 27 6.01 -7.59 5.96
C TRP A 27 7.40 -7.60 6.59
N PRO A 28 7.77 -8.62 7.36
CA PRO A 28 9.08 -8.61 8.02
C PRO A 28 10.26 -8.70 7.05
N LEU A 29 10.04 -9.31 5.88
CA LEU A 29 11.10 -9.53 4.90
C LEU A 29 11.13 -8.48 3.80
N VAL A 30 10.18 -7.55 3.78
CA VAL A 30 10.04 -6.57 2.71
C VAL A 30 9.98 -5.17 3.29
N LYS A 31 11.04 -4.79 3.97
CA LYS A 31 11.17 -3.48 4.61
C LYS A 31 11.15 -2.33 3.62
N ASP A 32 11.40 -2.62 2.35
CA ASP A 32 11.42 -1.64 1.28
C ASP A 32 10.07 -1.46 0.60
N LYS A 33 9.03 -2.12 1.08
CA LYS A 33 7.67 -1.97 0.58
C LYS A 33 6.85 -1.11 1.53
N PHE A 34 5.93 -0.39 0.95
CA PHE A 34 5.03 0.45 1.71
C PHE A 34 3.59 0.12 1.32
N GLU A 35 2.77 -0.22 2.31
CA GLU A 35 1.37 -0.57 2.09
C GLU A 35 0.46 0.55 2.58
N GLY A 36 -0.52 0.93 1.73
CA GLY A 36 -1.62 1.80 2.12
C GLY A 36 -2.94 1.09 1.90
N ARG A 37 -3.91 1.39 2.73
CA ARG A 37 -5.28 0.86 2.57
C ARG A 37 -6.24 2.02 2.43
N TYR A 38 -7.16 1.88 1.49
CA TYR A 38 -8.07 2.95 1.13
C TYR A 38 -9.50 2.43 1.07
N GLU A 39 -10.43 3.21 1.61
CA GLU A 39 -11.87 2.88 1.56
C GLU A 39 -12.42 3.26 0.19
N ARG A 40 -11.96 2.55 -0.82
CA ARG A 40 -12.37 2.68 -2.21
C ARG A 40 -12.37 1.29 -2.84
N THR A 41 -13.12 1.14 -3.92
CA THR A 41 -13.09 -0.15 -4.64
C THR A 41 -11.72 -0.40 -5.25
N PRO A 42 -11.35 -1.66 -5.45
CA PRO A 42 -10.09 -1.97 -6.12
C PRO A 42 -9.94 -1.30 -7.48
N ASP A 43 -11.02 -1.19 -8.24
CA ASP A 43 -10.99 -0.52 -9.53
C ASP A 43 -10.65 0.96 -9.43
N GLN A 44 -11.25 1.64 -8.46
CA GLN A 44 -10.96 3.05 -8.21
C GLN A 44 -9.51 3.25 -7.79
N VAL A 45 -9.03 2.39 -6.91
CA VAL A 45 -7.66 2.47 -6.42
C VAL A 45 -6.66 2.18 -7.54
N TYR A 46 -6.95 1.17 -8.36
CA TYR A 46 -6.09 0.86 -9.49
C TYR A 46 -6.02 2.02 -10.49
N ALA A 47 -7.16 2.62 -10.79
CA ALA A 47 -7.21 3.77 -11.70
C ALA A 47 -6.37 4.92 -11.18
N ALA A 48 -6.44 5.22 -9.89
CA ALA A 48 -5.61 6.25 -9.29
C ALA A 48 -4.12 5.88 -9.34
N ALA A 49 -3.80 4.63 -9.04
CA ALA A 49 -2.41 4.17 -9.05
C ALA A 49 -1.78 4.27 -10.43
N ILE A 50 -2.49 3.83 -11.46
CA ILE A 50 -1.96 3.88 -12.82
C ILE A 50 -1.76 5.33 -13.30
N GLU A 51 -2.65 6.23 -12.94
CA GLU A 51 -2.49 7.65 -13.26
C GLU A 51 -1.27 8.26 -12.58
N VAL A 52 -1.06 7.95 -11.31
CA VAL A 52 0.10 8.45 -10.57
C VAL A 52 1.40 7.93 -11.19
N VAL A 53 1.45 6.65 -11.52
CA VAL A 53 2.64 6.05 -12.13
C VAL A 53 2.92 6.69 -13.49
N LYS A 54 1.89 6.87 -14.32
CA LYS A 54 2.04 7.50 -15.63
C LYS A 54 2.49 8.95 -15.53
N PHE A 55 2.03 9.64 -14.50
CA PHE A 55 2.44 11.03 -14.28
C PHE A 55 3.94 11.11 -13.92
N ASN A 56 4.44 10.14 -13.20
CA ASN A 56 5.82 10.15 -12.72
C ASN A 56 6.82 9.48 -13.66
N GLY A 57 6.35 8.61 -14.54
CA GLY A 57 7.26 7.87 -15.40
C GLY A 57 6.54 7.09 -16.48
N ALA A 58 7.06 5.93 -16.83
CA ALA A 58 6.54 5.11 -17.91
C ALA A 58 6.15 3.73 -17.39
N VAL A 59 4.93 3.32 -17.71
CA VAL A 59 4.44 1.98 -17.39
C VAL A 59 5.09 0.99 -18.36
N ALA A 60 5.75 -0.02 -17.80
CA ALA A 60 6.36 -1.09 -18.60
C ALA A 60 5.40 -2.25 -18.80
N ARG A 61 4.64 -2.59 -17.78
CA ARG A 61 3.73 -3.73 -17.85
C ARG A 61 2.63 -3.62 -16.80
N GLU A 62 1.43 -4.07 -17.18
CA GLU A 62 0.32 -4.28 -16.26
C GLU A 62 -0.05 -5.76 -16.27
N SER A 63 -0.34 -6.31 -15.11
CA SER A 63 -0.71 -7.71 -14.96
C SER A 63 -1.90 -7.87 -14.04
N VAL A 64 -2.71 -8.86 -14.32
CA VAL A 64 -3.83 -9.24 -13.45
C VAL A 64 -3.64 -10.69 -13.06
N ILE A 65 -3.62 -10.95 -11.76
CA ILE A 65 -3.60 -12.30 -11.22
C ILE A 65 -4.92 -12.51 -10.50
N SER A 66 -5.63 -13.57 -10.86
CA SER A 66 -6.95 -13.83 -10.28
C SER A 66 -6.99 -15.20 -9.61
N PRO A 67 -6.34 -15.35 -8.43
CA PRO A 67 -6.45 -16.60 -7.70
C PRO A 67 -7.80 -16.60 -6.95
N GLY A 68 -8.73 -17.41 -7.42
CA GLY A 68 -10.05 -17.50 -6.80
C GLY A 68 -10.88 -16.25 -7.02
N THR A 69 -11.43 -15.71 -5.95
CA THR A 69 -12.33 -14.56 -6.01
C THR A 69 -11.65 -13.22 -5.93
N ASN A 70 -10.38 -13.19 -5.50
CA ASN A 70 -9.66 -11.94 -5.31
C ASN A 70 -8.75 -11.67 -6.50
N GLN A 71 -8.94 -10.50 -7.12
CA GLN A 71 -8.04 -10.05 -8.17
C GLN A 71 -6.88 -9.28 -7.56
N VAL A 72 -5.70 -9.56 -8.05
CA VAL A 72 -4.50 -8.80 -7.74
C VAL A 72 -4.01 -8.18 -9.02
N ARG A 73 -3.90 -6.86 -9.04
CA ARG A 73 -3.40 -6.12 -10.20
C ARG A 73 -2.03 -5.55 -9.87
N THR A 74 -1.12 -5.69 -10.81
CA THR A 74 0.25 -5.20 -10.64
C THR A 74 0.60 -4.25 -11.77
N ILE A 75 1.35 -3.21 -11.42
CA ILE A 75 1.92 -2.26 -12.38
C ILE A 75 3.43 -2.32 -12.21
N GLU A 76 4.14 -2.54 -13.32
CA GLU A 76 5.59 -2.40 -13.36
C GLU A 76 5.92 -1.17 -14.18
N ALA A 77 6.80 -0.33 -13.66
CA ALA A 77 7.09 0.95 -14.30
C ALA A 77 8.53 1.37 -14.06
N LYS A 78 8.95 2.37 -14.82
CA LYS A 78 10.22 3.06 -14.64
C LYS A 78 9.95 4.51 -14.29
N VAL A 79 10.54 4.97 -13.20
CA VAL A 79 10.43 6.35 -12.74
C VAL A 79 11.83 6.84 -12.37
N ASN A 80 12.33 7.81 -13.11
CA ASN A 80 13.68 8.37 -12.91
C ASN A 80 14.76 7.28 -12.86
N GLY A 81 14.69 6.31 -13.76
CA GLY A 81 15.65 5.21 -13.81
C GLY A 81 15.47 4.14 -12.75
N ARG A 82 14.47 4.28 -11.90
CA ARG A 82 14.17 3.30 -10.85
C ARG A 82 13.06 2.37 -11.29
N SER A 83 13.12 1.14 -10.80
CA SER A 83 12.05 0.17 -11.05
C SER A 83 10.99 0.31 -9.98
N VAL A 84 9.74 0.42 -10.41
CA VAL A 84 8.60 0.61 -9.52
C VAL A 84 7.63 -0.54 -9.71
N TRP A 85 7.17 -1.11 -8.61
CA TRP A 85 6.11 -2.12 -8.62
C TRP A 85 4.98 -1.61 -7.73
N VAL A 86 3.77 -1.63 -8.27
CA VAL A 86 2.57 -1.29 -7.51
C VAL A 86 1.64 -2.48 -7.59
N ARG A 87 1.17 -2.91 -6.44
CA ARG A 87 0.25 -4.04 -6.35
C ARG A 87 -1.03 -3.58 -5.66
N VAL A 88 -2.15 -3.76 -6.34
CA VAL A 88 -3.47 -3.41 -5.83
C VAL A 88 -4.26 -4.69 -5.60
N GLU A 89 -4.77 -4.85 -4.39
CA GLU A 89 -5.47 -6.06 -3.98
C GLU A 89 -6.71 -5.69 -3.18
N ALA A 90 -7.80 -6.40 -3.42
CA ALA A 90 -9.02 -6.21 -2.65
C ALA A 90 -8.83 -6.74 -1.23
N VAL A 91 -9.15 -5.92 -0.23
CA VAL A 91 -9.30 -6.38 1.15
C VAL A 91 -10.74 -6.82 1.37
N ASP A 92 -11.68 -6.02 0.87
CA ASP A 92 -13.09 -6.37 0.77
C ASP A 92 -13.68 -5.57 -0.41
N ALA A 93 -15.01 -5.58 -0.54
CA ALA A 93 -15.67 -4.93 -1.68
C ALA A 93 -15.42 -3.41 -1.75
N LYS A 94 -15.13 -2.77 -0.62
CA LYS A 94 -15.00 -1.32 -0.52
C LYS A 94 -13.66 -0.86 0.00
N VAL A 95 -12.73 -1.78 0.23
CA VAL A 95 -11.40 -1.47 0.75
C VAL A 95 -10.37 -2.17 -0.11
N ALA A 96 -9.38 -1.44 -0.55
CA ALA A 96 -8.27 -1.99 -1.32
C ALA A 96 -6.94 -1.66 -0.67
N SER A 97 -6.02 -2.58 -0.80
CA SER A 97 -4.64 -2.43 -0.35
C SER A 97 -3.77 -2.08 -1.55
N VAL A 98 -2.86 -1.14 -1.36
CA VAL A 98 -1.86 -0.77 -2.35
C VAL A 98 -0.48 -0.95 -1.73
N VAL A 99 0.33 -1.78 -2.36
CA VAL A 99 1.72 -1.97 -1.96
C VAL A 99 2.60 -1.36 -3.03
N VAL A 100 3.51 -0.48 -2.62
CA VAL A 100 4.47 0.16 -3.53
C VAL A 100 5.87 -0.26 -3.13
N GLN A 101 6.66 -0.64 -4.13
CA GLN A 101 8.07 -0.97 -3.95
C GLN A 101 8.87 -0.28 -5.03
N VAL A 102 9.97 0.37 -4.64
CA VAL A 102 10.85 1.04 -5.59
C VAL A 102 12.28 0.57 -5.36
N ARG A 103 12.94 0.19 -6.43
CA ARG A 103 14.35 -0.22 -6.42
C ARG A 103 15.17 0.70 -7.30
N THR A 104 16.32 1.08 -6.81
CA THR A 104 17.30 1.84 -7.58
C THR A 104 17.99 0.93 -8.60
N LYS A 105 18.72 1.53 -9.52
CA LYS A 105 19.43 0.80 -10.55
C LYS A 105 20.42 -0.23 -9.98
N GLY A 106 21.00 0.06 -8.83
CA GLY A 106 21.91 -0.83 -8.15
C GLY A 106 21.24 -1.90 -7.29
N GLY A 107 19.91 -1.93 -7.25
CA GLY A 107 19.16 -2.91 -6.48
C GLY A 107 18.80 -2.50 -5.08
N GLY A 108 19.23 -1.32 -4.64
CA GLY A 108 18.82 -0.77 -3.35
C GLY A 108 17.40 -0.28 -3.36
N SER A 109 16.81 -0.10 -2.18
CA SER A 109 15.47 0.44 -2.05
C SER A 109 15.47 1.96 -2.05
N ASP A 110 14.41 2.56 -2.57
CA ASP A 110 14.19 4.00 -2.54
C ASP A 110 12.90 4.26 -1.78
N LEU A 111 13.01 4.41 -0.48
CA LEU A 111 11.87 4.60 0.39
C LEU A 111 11.22 5.98 0.21
N GLU A 112 12.02 6.97 -0.14
CA GLU A 112 11.50 8.31 -0.36
C GLU A 112 10.53 8.33 -1.56
N LEU A 113 10.94 7.75 -2.68
CA LEU A 113 10.07 7.67 -3.83
C LEU A 113 8.88 6.74 -3.58
N THR A 114 9.07 5.67 -2.84
CA THR A 114 8.00 4.77 -2.43
C THR A 114 6.91 5.54 -1.68
N GLN A 115 7.31 6.33 -0.69
CA GLN A 115 6.37 7.12 0.10
C GLN A 115 5.72 8.22 -0.73
N GLU A 116 6.47 8.83 -1.64
CA GLU A 116 5.93 9.88 -2.50
C GLU A 116 4.85 9.33 -3.44
N ILE A 117 5.07 8.18 -4.03
CA ILE A 117 4.08 7.54 -4.89
C ILE A 117 2.83 7.19 -4.07
N GLN A 118 3.00 6.62 -2.90
CA GLN A 118 1.88 6.28 -2.03
C GLN A 118 1.08 7.53 -1.64
N LYS A 119 1.77 8.61 -1.33
CA LYS A 119 1.14 9.89 -1.00
C LYS A 119 0.33 10.43 -2.18
N GLN A 120 0.89 10.38 -3.38
CA GLN A 120 0.19 10.86 -4.57
C GLN A 120 -1.07 10.04 -4.85
N ILE A 121 -1.02 8.73 -4.62
CA ILE A 121 -2.20 7.87 -4.75
C ILE A 121 -3.27 8.31 -3.76
N ALA A 122 -2.89 8.53 -2.51
CA ALA A 122 -3.81 8.98 -1.48
C ALA A 122 -4.47 10.31 -1.83
N VAL A 123 -3.70 11.27 -2.30
CA VAL A 123 -4.20 12.57 -2.73
C VAL A 123 -5.17 12.41 -3.91
N LYS A 124 -4.82 11.60 -4.88
CA LYS A 124 -5.65 11.35 -6.05
C LYS A 124 -7.02 10.78 -5.65
N LEU A 125 -7.02 9.83 -4.73
CA LEU A 125 -8.25 9.22 -4.25
C LEU A 125 -9.09 10.22 -3.44
N ALA A 126 -8.45 11.10 -2.71
CA ALA A 126 -9.16 12.11 -1.91
C ALA A 126 -9.84 13.16 -2.78
N THR A 127 -9.36 13.39 -3.99
CA THR A 127 -9.90 14.39 -4.91
C THR A 127 -10.90 13.84 -5.92
N ARG A 128 -11.19 12.55 -5.86
CA ARG A 128 -12.15 11.91 -6.77
C ARG A 128 -13.54 11.80 -6.19
#